data_bb91930538786c74f66be59e4264f02f
#
_entry.id   bb91930538786c74f66be59e4264f02f
#
_cell.length_a   1.000
_cell.length_b   1.000
_cell.length_c   1.000
_cell.angle_alpha   90.00
_cell.angle_beta   90.00
_cell.angle_gamma   90.00
#
_symmetry.space_group_name_H-M   'P 1'
#
loop_
_entity.id
_entity.type
_entity.pdbx_description
1 polymer ?
#
loop_
_entity_poly.entity_id
_entity_poly.type
_entity_poly.pdbx_seq_one_letter_code
_entity_poly.pdbx_strand_id
1 'polypeptide(L)'
;MTTHHVAGSAPTTSVRGEVWVGVACVAGGVVLGALWALVGATVVGATDPDEQAAASDGTFALLGIGFGLVSALLLAVLPGHRQVVRAGVALAGSVLGGFVGLAVGLVLGAPALRADGMVLAWPVVLGAVTTLRLLVVHLLGRE
;
A
#
# COMPACT_ATOMS: atom_id res chain seq x y z
N MET A 1 50.24 -21.32 -12.41
CA MET A 1 49.28 -20.21 -12.15
C MET A 1 47.89 -20.74 -12.35
N THR A 2 47.24 -21.14 -11.26
CA THR A 2 45.89 -21.73 -11.27
C THR A 2 44.92 -20.65 -10.81
N THR A 3 44.14 -20.10 -11.74
CA THR A 3 43.07 -19.13 -11.46
C THR A 3 41.87 -19.88 -10.92
N HIS A 4 41.64 -19.80 -9.61
CA HIS A 4 40.38 -20.24 -9.02
C HIS A 4 39.27 -19.25 -9.40
N HIS A 5 38.39 -19.66 -10.34
CA HIS A 5 37.09 -19.04 -10.51
C HIS A 5 36.22 -19.35 -9.27
N VAL A 6 36.10 -18.37 -8.39
CA VAL A 6 35.07 -18.39 -7.35
C VAL A 6 33.75 -18.07 -8.03
N ALA A 7 32.97 -19.11 -8.31
CA ALA A 7 31.58 -18.93 -8.72
C ALA A 7 30.82 -18.32 -7.54
N GLY A 8 30.59 -17.00 -7.60
CA GLY A 8 29.76 -16.27 -6.66
C GLY A 8 28.33 -16.78 -6.75
N SER A 9 27.90 -17.57 -5.79
CA SER A 9 26.49 -17.94 -5.60
C SER A 9 25.69 -16.66 -5.36
N ALA A 10 24.89 -16.27 -6.34
CA ALA A 10 23.96 -15.14 -6.20
C ALA A 10 23.01 -15.40 -5.02
N PRO A 11 22.77 -14.41 -4.16
CA PRO A 11 21.91 -14.58 -2.99
C PRO A 11 20.45 -14.70 -3.43
N THR A 12 19.95 -15.91 -3.56
CA THR A 12 18.56 -16.24 -3.94
C THR A 12 17.54 -15.92 -2.84
N THR A 13 17.99 -15.62 -1.62
CA THR A 13 17.12 -15.34 -0.46
C THR A 13 16.47 -13.94 -0.45
N SER A 14 17.00 -12.98 -1.21
CA SER A 14 16.52 -11.59 -1.20
C SER A 14 15.24 -11.39 -2.02
N VAL A 15 15.09 -12.04 -3.15
CA VAL A 15 13.92 -11.91 -4.05
C VAL A 15 12.63 -12.41 -3.39
N ARG A 16 12.72 -13.45 -2.57
CA ARG A 16 11.59 -14.07 -1.90
C ARG A 16 10.90 -13.11 -0.91
N GLY A 17 11.68 -12.31 -0.16
CA GLY A 17 11.15 -11.32 0.77
C GLY A 17 10.42 -10.16 0.07
N GLU A 18 10.93 -9.73 -1.07
CA GLU A 18 10.34 -8.66 -1.86
C GLU A 18 9.01 -9.08 -2.48
N VAL A 19 8.92 -10.31 -3.00
CA VAL A 19 7.67 -10.89 -3.52
C VAL A 19 6.60 -10.95 -2.44
N TRP A 20 6.94 -11.36 -1.21
CA TRP A 20 5.99 -11.40 -0.10
C TRP A 20 5.44 -10.02 0.26
N VAL A 21 6.24 -8.96 0.17
CA VAL A 21 5.76 -7.59 0.39
C VAL A 21 4.72 -7.21 -0.67
N GLY A 22 4.98 -7.52 -1.93
CA GLY A 22 4.01 -7.28 -3.02
C GLY A 22 2.70 -8.05 -2.80
N VAL A 23 2.80 -9.35 -2.48
CA VAL A 23 1.64 -10.20 -2.20
C VAL A 23 0.84 -9.67 -1.00
N ALA A 24 1.52 -9.24 0.07
CA ALA A 24 0.86 -8.67 1.24
C ALA A 24 0.10 -7.38 0.91
N CYS A 25 0.64 -6.52 0.04
CA CYS A 25 -0.07 -5.33 -0.42
C CYS A 25 -1.32 -5.68 -1.23
N VAL A 26 -1.25 -6.66 -2.14
CA VAL A 26 -2.42 -7.10 -2.90
C VAL A 26 -3.48 -7.72 -1.98
N ALA A 27 -3.08 -8.58 -1.04
CA ALA A 27 -3.98 -9.14 -0.03
C ALA A 27 -4.60 -8.03 0.86
N GLY A 28 -3.80 -7.02 1.23
CA GLY A 28 -4.28 -5.81 1.91
C GLY A 28 -5.38 -5.09 1.11
N GLY A 29 -5.26 -5.06 -0.21
CA GLY A 29 -6.29 -4.53 -1.10
C GLY A 29 -7.63 -5.26 -0.98
N VAL A 30 -7.60 -6.59 -0.92
CA VAL A 30 -8.82 -7.38 -0.69
C VAL A 30 -9.49 -7.01 0.63
N VAL A 31 -8.69 -6.88 1.69
CA VAL A 31 -9.18 -6.48 3.03
C VAL A 31 -9.74 -5.06 2.99
N LEU A 32 -9.04 -4.13 2.34
CA LEU A 32 -9.50 -2.75 2.17
C LEU A 32 -10.85 -2.68 1.47
N GLY A 33 -11.02 -3.40 0.36
CA GLY A 33 -12.28 -3.44 -0.38
C GLY A 33 -13.43 -4.06 0.42
N ALA A 34 -13.15 -5.14 1.17
CA ALA A 34 -14.14 -5.75 2.06
C ALA A 34 -14.56 -4.80 3.20
N LEU A 35 -13.60 -4.12 3.83
CA LEU A 35 -13.88 -3.13 4.87
C LEU A 35 -14.68 -1.95 4.31
N TRP A 36 -14.33 -1.47 3.11
CA TRP A 36 -15.08 -0.41 2.46
C TRP A 36 -16.53 -0.80 2.18
N ALA A 37 -16.79 -2.01 1.68
CA ALA A 37 -18.13 -2.50 1.46
C ALA A 37 -18.94 -2.60 2.78
N LEU A 38 -18.32 -3.09 3.85
CA LEU A 38 -18.96 -3.20 5.17
C LEU A 38 -19.26 -1.84 5.79
N VAL A 39 -18.28 -0.93 5.81
CA VAL A 39 -18.43 0.40 6.42
C VAL A 39 -19.28 1.30 5.55
N GLY A 40 -19.12 1.26 4.22
CA GLY A 40 -19.92 2.02 3.28
C GLY A 40 -21.41 1.73 3.43
N ALA A 41 -21.78 0.46 3.63
CA ALA A 41 -23.17 0.07 3.89
C ALA A 41 -23.76 0.65 5.17
N THR A 42 -22.93 0.92 6.20
CA THR A 42 -23.38 1.46 7.50
C THR A 42 -23.43 2.99 7.55
N VAL A 43 -22.60 3.66 6.75
CA VAL A 43 -22.51 5.14 6.68
C VAL A 43 -23.60 5.75 5.80
N VAL A 44 -24.26 4.94 4.96
CA VAL A 44 -25.31 5.34 4.03
C VAL A 44 -26.66 5.57 4.77
N GLY A 45 -26.66 6.51 5.71
CA GLY A 45 -27.89 7.08 6.27
C GLY A 45 -28.34 8.38 5.57
N ALA A 46 -27.54 8.87 4.62
CA ALA A 46 -27.86 10.06 3.84
C ALA A 46 -28.94 9.74 2.80
N THR A 47 -29.97 10.57 2.75
CA THR A 47 -31.06 10.44 1.77
C THR A 47 -30.69 11.05 0.41
N ASP A 48 -29.65 11.89 0.39
CA ASP A 48 -29.17 12.54 -0.84
C ASP A 48 -28.08 11.68 -1.52
N PRO A 49 -28.23 11.35 -2.81
CA PRO A 49 -27.24 10.58 -3.58
C PRO A 49 -25.86 11.22 -3.62
N ASP A 50 -25.78 12.55 -3.58
CA ASP A 50 -24.50 13.26 -3.61
C ASP A 50 -23.75 13.16 -2.29
N GLU A 51 -24.47 13.21 -1.16
CA GLU A 51 -23.89 12.98 0.17
C GLU A 51 -23.44 11.52 0.33
N GLN A 52 -24.21 10.57 -0.21
CA GLN A 52 -23.80 9.15 -0.19
C GLN A 52 -22.50 8.91 -0.94
N ALA A 53 -22.37 9.50 -2.14
CA ALA A 53 -21.16 9.36 -2.94
C ALA A 53 -19.95 10.00 -2.23
N ALA A 54 -20.10 11.20 -1.68
CA ALA A 54 -19.03 11.88 -0.94
C ALA A 54 -18.61 11.08 0.32
N ALA A 55 -19.56 10.51 1.04
CA ALA A 55 -19.28 9.66 2.21
C ALA A 55 -18.56 8.36 1.82
N SER A 56 -18.94 7.75 0.68
CA SER A 56 -18.27 6.56 0.14
C SER A 56 -16.83 6.84 -0.25
N ASP A 57 -16.59 7.93 -1.00
CA ASP A 57 -15.27 8.37 -1.42
C ASP A 57 -14.38 8.68 -0.20
N GLY A 58 -14.92 9.41 0.78
CA GLY A 58 -14.23 9.73 2.03
C GLY A 58 -13.88 8.47 2.84
N THR A 59 -14.78 7.51 2.92
CA THR A 59 -14.54 6.24 3.63
C THR A 59 -13.41 5.44 2.97
N PHE A 60 -13.44 5.31 1.64
CA PHE A 60 -12.39 4.62 0.90
C PHE A 60 -11.03 5.31 1.08
N ALA A 61 -11.00 6.64 0.99
CA ALA A 61 -9.78 7.42 1.18
C ALA A 61 -9.21 7.27 2.60
N LEU A 62 -10.04 7.33 3.64
CA LEU A 62 -9.62 7.15 5.03
C LEU A 62 -9.04 5.76 5.27
N LEU A 63 -9.67 4.72 4.75
CA LEU A 63 -9.14 3.37 4.81
C LEU A 63 -7.80 3.28 4.06
N GLY A 64 -7.70 3.86 2.87
CA GLY A 64 -6.45 3.93 2.10
C GLY A 64 -5.33 4.64 2.86
N ILE A 65 -5.62 5.75 3.54
CA ILE A 65 -4.67 6.45 4.41
C ILE A 65 -4.21 5.53 5.55
N GLY A 66 -5.13 4.86 6.23
CA GLY A 66 -4.81 3.90 7.31
C GLY A 66 -3.90 2.78 6.83
N PHE A 67 -4.21 2.16 5.71
CA PHE A 67 -3.37 1.12 5.08
C PHE A 67 -2.00 1.67 4.67
N GLY A 68 -1.93 2.91 4.17
CA GLY A 68 -0.68 3.60 3.83
C GLY A 68 0.23 3.78 5.03
N LEU A 69 -0.33 4.26 6.14
CA LEU A 69 0.41 4.44 7.40
C LEU A 69 0.91 3.11 7.98
N VAL A 70 0.05 2.10 8.05
CA VAL A 70 0.42 0.77 8.54
C VAL A 70 1.52 0.16 7.67
N SER A 71 1.39 0.24 6.34
CA SER A 71 2.40 -0.27 5.40
C SER A 71 3.73 0.46 5.56
N ALA A 72 3.73 1.79 5.72
CA ALA A 72 4.94 2.58 5.95
C ALA A 72 5.60 2.22 7.29
N LEU A 73 4.82 2.01 8.35
CA LEU A 73 5.32 1.58 9.65
C LEU A 73 5.95 0.18 9.58
N LEU A 74 5.27 -0.77 8.92
CA LEU A 74 5.81 -2.11 8.71
C LEU A 74 7.14 -2.08 7.95
N LEU A 75 7.24 -1.29 6.87
CA LEU A 75 8.48 -1.10 6.14
C LEU A 75 9.57 -0.45 7.01
N ALA A 76 9.18 0.39 7.96
CA ALA A 76 10.12 1.05 8.88
C ALA A 76 10.74 0.07 9.88
N VAL A 77 9.97 -0.92 10.33
CA VAL A 77 10.40 -1.89 11.36
C VAL A 77 11.09 -3.10 10.75
N LEU A 78 10.79 -3.44 9.50
CA LEU A 78 11.39 -4.60 8.83
C LEU A 78 12.87 -4.34 8.49
N PRO A 79 13.83 -5.09 9.08
CA PRO A 79 15.24 -4.93 8.79
C PRO A 79 15.57 -5.39 7.35
N GLY A 80 16.53 -4.73 6.70
CA GLY A 80 17.02 -5.21 5.41
C GLY A 80 17.89 -4.18 4.67
N HIS A 81 18.90 -4.66 3.95
CA HIS A 81 19.85 -3.82 3.21
C HIS A 81 19.26 -3.21 1.90
N ARG A 82 18.09 -3.65 1.44
CA ARG A 82 17.46 -3.19 0.19
C ARG A 82 16.18 -2.39 0.45
N GLN A 83 16.24 -1.44 1.37
CA GLN A 83 15.06 -0.65 1.75
C GLN A 83 14.40 0.07 0.56
N VAL A 84 15.19 0.60 -0.37
CA VAL A 84 14.68 1.32 -1.55
C VAL A 84 13.92 0.38 -2.49
N VAL A 85 14.47 -0.80 -2.78
CA VAL A 85 13.80 -1.79 -3.64
C VAL A 85 12.51 -2.26 -2.99
N ARG A 86 12.53 -2.56 -1.70
CA ARG A 86 11.36 -2.99 -0.94
C ARG A 86 10.28 -1.90 -0.89
N ALA A 87 10.68 -0.63 -0.72
CA ALA A 87 9.76 0.50 -0.79
C ALA A 87 9.12 0.63 -2.19
N GLY A 88 9.90 0.45 -3.25
CA GLY A 88 9.40 0.43 -4.62
C GLY A 88 8.40 -0.69 -4.88
N VAL A 89 8.69 -1.92 -4.40
CA VAL A 89 7.77 -3.06 -4.51
C VAL A 89 6.49 -2.82 -3.71
N ALA A 90 6.60 -2.26 -2.49
CA ALA A 90 5.44 -1.92 -1.67
C ALA A 90 4.59 -0.83 -2.32
N LEU A 91 5.22 0.17 -2.93
CA LEU A 91 4.53 1.24 -3.64
C LEU A 91 3.76 0.68 -4.86
N ALA A 92 4.41 -0.11 -5.70
CA ALA A 92 3.76 -0.77 -6.83
C ALA A 92 2.64 -1.71 -6.36
N GLY A 93 2.90 -2.50 -5.31
CA GLY A 93 1.93 -3.39 -4.69
C GLY A 93 0.74 -2.65 -4.10
N SER A 94 0.93 -1.47 -3.50
CA SER A 94 -0.17 -0.65 -2.95
C SER A 94 -1.04 -0.03 -4.03
N VAL A 95 -0.47 0.33 -5.20
CA VAL A 95 -1.26 0.75 -6.37
C VAL A 95 -2.15 -0.40 -6.83
N LEU A 96 -1.57 -1.58 -7.07
CA LEU A 96 -2.34 -2.77 -7.43
C LEU A 96 -3.37 -3.13 -6.36
N GLY A 97 -2.99 -3.07 -5.08
CA GLY A 97 -3.88 -3.30 -3.94
C GLY A 97 -5.05 -2.33 -3.90
N GLY A 98 -4.84 -1.05 -4.22
CA GLY A 98 -5.91 -0.06 -4.34
C GLY A 98 -6.94 -0.44 -5.40
N PHE A 99 -6.49 -0.84 -6.60
CA PHE A 99 -7.40 -1.31 -7.67
C PHE A 99 -8.10 -2.62 -7.32
N VAL A 100 -7.39 -3.57 -6.68
CA VAL A 100 -8.02 -4.81 -6.18
C VAL A 100 -9.06 -4.48 -5.12
N GLY A 101 -8.78 -3.55 -4.21
CA GLY A 101 -9.72 -3.09 -3.20
C GLY A 101 -10.97 -2.47 -3.81
N LEU A 102 -10.81 -1.62 -4.82
CA LEU A 102 -11.93 -1.06 -5.57
C LEU A 102 -12.77 -2.19 -6.20
N ALA A 103 -12.15 -3.10 -6.92
CA ALA A 103 -12.87 -4.20 -7.58
C ALA A 103 -13.62 -5.09 -6.58
N VAL A 104 -12.97 -5.48 -5.48
CA VAL A 104 -13.59 -6.28 -4.41
C VAL A 104 -14.75 -5.53 -3.76
N GLY A 105 -14.58 -4.26 -3.43
CA GLY A 105 -15.63 -3.45 -2.83
C GLY A 105 -16.87 -3.36 -3.72
N LEU A 106 -16.68 -3.10 -5.03
CA LEU A 106 -17.78 -3.04 -5.99
C LEU A 106 -18.50 -4.39 -6.12
N VAL A 107 -17.76 -5.50 -6.16
CA VAL A 107 -18.35 -6.86 -6.21
C VAL A 107 -19.17 -7.15 -4.94
N LEU A 108 -18.73 -6.64 -3.80
CA LEU A 108 -19.44 -6.79 -2.51
C LEU A 108 -20.56 -5.77 -2.30
N GLY A 109 -20.85 -4.92 -3.29
CA GLY A 109 -21.95 -3.97 -3.28
C GLY A 109 -21.64 -2.62 -2.66
N ALA A 110 -20.37 -2.25 -2.53
CA ALA A 110 -20.00 -0.88 -2.16
C ALA A 110 -20.48 0.11 -3.22
N PRO A 111 -20.88 1.34 -2.84
CA PRO A 111 -21.24 2.38 -3.80
C PRO A 111 -20.06 2.73 -4.71
N ALA A 112 -20.34 3.00 -5.99
CA ALA A 112 -19.29 3.42 -6.92
C ALA A 112 -18.61 4.71 -6.46
N LEU A 113 -17.27 4.77 -6.59
CA LEU A 113 -16.52 5.99 -6.33
C LEU A 113 -16.84 7.02 -7.44
N ARG A 114 -17.00 8.29 -7.04
CA ARG A 114 -17.05 9.42 -7.97
C ARG A 114 -15.66 9.99 -8.25
N ALA A 115 -14.79 9.97 -7.26
CA ALA A 115 -13.42 10.47 -7.38
C ALA A 115 -12.44 9.31 -7.55
N ASP A 116 -12.14 8.93 -8.79
CA ASP A 116 -11.23 7.83 -9.13
C ASP A 116 -9.84 7.97 -8.48
N GLY A 117 -9.42 9.21 -8.22
CA GLY A 117 -8.15 9.50 -7.55
C GLY A 117 -8.05 8.96 -6.12
N MET A 118 -9.17 8.65 -5.45
CA MET A 118 -9.16 8.11 -4.09
C MET A 118 -8.50 6.73 -4.01
N VAL A 119 -8.45 5.98 -5.11
CA VAL A 119 -7.72 4.71 -5.21
C VAL A 119 -6.21 4.88 -4.91
N LEU A 120 -5.67 6.08 -5.17
CA LEU A 120 -4.27 6.41 -4.93
C LEU A 120 -3.98 6.88 -3.50
N ALA A 121 -4.97 7.00 -2.62
CA ALA A 121 -4.75 7.46 -1.24
C ALA A 121 -3.72 6.58 -0.50
N TRP A 122 -3.81 5.26 -0.61
CA TRP A 122 -2.86 4.33 -0.03
C TRP A 122 -1.42 4.53 -0.54
N PRO A 123 -1.12 4.42 -1.86
CA PRO A 123 0.25 4.59 -2.35
C PRO A 123 0.80 6.00 -2.11
N VAL A 124 -0.02 7.04 -2.15
CA VAL A 124 0.41 8.42 -1.87
C VAL A 124 0.89 8.56 -0.43
N VAL A 125 0.13 8.09 0.55
CA VAL A 125 0.51 8.14 1.96
C VAL A 125 1.74 7.28 2.23
N LEU A 126 1.77 6.05 1.70
CA LEU A 126 2.93 5.18 1.82
C LEU A 126 4.20 5.83 1.25
N GLY A 127 4.11 6.41 0.06
CA GLY A 127 5.22 7.11 -0.59
C GLY A 127 5.68 8.33 0.19
N ALA A 128 4.75 9.18 0.63
CA ALA A 128 5.06 10.39 1.39
C ALA A 128 5.77 10.07 2.71
N VAL A 129 5.23 9.15 3.50
CA VAL A 129 5.81 8.75 4.80
C VAL A 129 7.18 8.09 4.61
N THR A 130 7.33 7.22 3.61
CA THR A 130 8.60 6.55 3.32
C THR A 130 9.67 7.56 2.88
N THR A 131 9.31 8.51 2.01
CA THR A 131 10.21 9.56 1.54
C THR A 131 10.63 10.48 2.69
N LEU A 132 9.68 10.92 3.51
CA LEU A 132 9.96 11.76 4.67
C LEU A 132 10.92 11.07 5.64
N ARG A 133 10.70 9.79 5.93
CA ARG A 133 11.59 8.98 6.77
C ARG A 133 13.01 8.92 6.19
N LEU A 134 13.15 8.63 4.90
CA LEU A 134 14.47 8.56 4.25
C LEU A 134 15.19 9.91 4.31
N LEU A 135 14.45 11.01 4.12
CA LEU A 135 14.99 12.36 4.24
C LEU A 135 15.49 12.64 5.65
N VAL A 136 14.70 12.32 6.67
CA VAL A 136 15.06 12.52 8.08
C VAL A 136 16.30 11.71 8.44
N VAL A 137 16.37 10.43 8.07
CA VAL A 137 17.55 9.58 8.32
C VAL A 137 18.79 10.14 7.60
N HIS A 138 18.63 10.65 6.38
CA HIS A 138 19.75 11.23 5.63
C HIS A 138 20.26 12.54 6.23
N LEU A 139 19.36 13.36 6.76
CA LEU A 139 19.74 14.64 7.39
C LEU A 139 20.38 14.44 8.78
N LEU A 140 19.83 13.51 9.59
CA LEU A 140 20.34 13.23 10.94
C LEU A 140 21.56 12.31 10.96
N GLY A 141 21.76 11.48 9.94
CA GLY A 141 22.90 10.57 9.83
C GLY A 141 24.17 11.22 9.28
N ARG A 142 24.20 12.54 9.09
CA ARG A 142 25.36 13.31 8.65
C ARG A 142 26.19 13.89 9.79
N GLU A 143 25.83 13.61 11.05
CA GLU A 143 26.65 13.94 12.23
C GLU A 143 27.43 12.69 12.65
#